data_e3bf1072efd26e2a49e9321f1fbb347f
#
_entry.id   e3bf1072efd26e2a49e9321f1fbb347f
#
_cell.length_a   1.000
_cell.length_b   1.000
_cell.length_c   1.000
_cell.angle_alpha   90.00
_cell.angle_beta   90.00
_cell.angle_gamma   90.00
#
_symmetry.space_group_name_H-M   'P 1'
#
loop_
_entity.id
_entity.type
_entity.pdbx_description
1 polymer ?
#
loop_
_entity_poly.entity_id
_entity_poly.type
_entity_poly.pdbx_seq_one_letter_code
_entity_poly.pdbx_strand_id
1 'polypeptide(L)'
;MIKDIDSLSQPIINIYSQIELDLIKEIARRFDLNDEIGGTMEWQLKKLDESGVLNADTVKVIASYSEKSEQEILNMLKKAQLANINMAELEEAYRQGSITVDPMNIKTNSAFAEVLELSYKELSNTYRLIQTKALESAKQAYMNVINRSYIEVATGTYDYQTAIKRAIKDMAKNGISGATYKRNGKLVQYSLEGAVRRDTLTAVNKLANKSSETLCDELGAEYVEISSHLGARTHPTNPIANHAGWQGKVFKIDGSDKKYPNLKESTGYPDDILGLGGVNCRHRMFPFFPGISTPNPIRFNEEENRRVYELTQKQRAMERRMRQLKKEQAAAKEIGDKETVKKLNKKISEQSTKIDDFCKKNNLRRDHSRELFKEQIK
;
A
#
# COMPACT_ATOMS: atom_id res chain seq x y z
N MET A 1 -15.68 -14.60 9.68
CA MET A 1 -15.47 -13.53 8.67
C MET A 1 -14.24 -12.71 9.05
N ILE A 2 -13.33 -12.44 8.14
CA ILE A 2 -12.14 -11.60 8.39
C ILE A 2 -12.60 -10.15 8.49
N LYS A 3 -12.54 -9.56 9.69
CA LYS A 3 -13.02 -8.20 9.96
C LYS A 3 -12.17 -7.10 9.30
N ASP A 4 -10.87 -7.32 9.16
CA ASP A 4 -9.92 -6.35 8.61
C ASP A 4 -9.08 -6.99 7.49
N ILE A 5 -9.57 -6.84 6.24
CA ILE A 5 -8.87 -7.35 5.06
C ILE A 5 -7.57 -6.57 4.79
N ASP A 6 -7.48 -5.31 5.22
CA ASP A 6 -6.28 -4.49 5.08
C ASP A 6 -5.09 -5.11 5.84
N SER A 7 -5.37 -5.81 6.96
CA SER A 7 -4.33 -6.48 7.76
C SER A 7 -3.63 -7.62 7.01
N LEU A 8 -4.32 -8.26 6.06
CA LEU A 8 -3.75 -9.32 5.23
C LEU A 8 -2.58 -8.83 4.36
N SER A 9 -2.60 -7.56 3.99
CA SER A 9 -1.59 -6.94 3.13
C SER A 9 -0.33 -6.51 3.90
N GLN A 10 -0.40 -6.41 5.23
CA GLN A 10 0.69 -5.84 6.03
C GLN A 10 2.02 -6.63 5.96
N PRO A 11 2.04 -7.97 5.94
CA PRO A 11 3.29 -8.73 5.83
C PRO A 11 4.07 -8.39 4.56
N ILE A 12 3.41 -8.33 3.40
CA ILE A 12 4.08 -7.99 2.13
C ILE A 12 4.52 -6.53 2.10
N ILE A 13 3.71 -5.61 2.63
CA ILE A 13 4.07 -4.20 2.75
C ILE A 13 5.33 -4.03 3.62
N ASN A 14 5.44 -4.78 4.72
CA ASN A 14 6.62 -4.75 5.59
C ASN A 14 7.88 -5.26 4.89
N ILE A 15 7.76 -6.29 4.04
CA ILE A 15 8.88 -6.80 3.23
C ILE A 15 9.40 -5.67 2.31
N TYR A 16 8.52 -5.02 1.56
CA TYR A 16 8.93 -3.98 0.62
C TYR A 16 9.37 -2.67 1.29
N SER A 17 8.83 -2.37 2.47
CA SER A 17 9.34 -1.28 3.29
C SER A 17 10.79 -1.54 3.73
N GLN A 18 11.10 -2.79 4.08
CA GLN A 18 12.46 -3.18 4.46
C GLN A 18 13.41 -3.15 3.24
N ILE A 19 12.96 -3.63 2.07
CA ILE A 19 13.73 -3.52 0.83
C ILE A 19 14.09 -2.04 0.55
N GLU A 20 13.13 -1.12 0.65
CA GLU A 20 13.39 0.30 0.46
C GLU A 20 14.45 0.83 1.43
N LEU A 21 14.36 0.44 2.71
CA LEU A 21 15.32 0.84 3.73
C LEU A 21 16.72 0.28 3.43
N ASP A 22 16.82 -0.97 3.03
CA ASP A 22 18.09 -1.63 2.74
C ASP A 22 18.75 -1.05 1.49
N LEU A 23 17.98 -0.69 0.47
CA LEU A 23 18.48 0.04 -0.70
C LEU A 23 19.03 1.43 -0.32
N ILE A 24 18.36 2.15 0.58
CA ILE A 24 18.83 3.44 1.09
C ILE A 24 20.13 3.28 1.87
N LYS A 25 20.22 2.26 2.74
CA LYS A 25 21.44 1.93 3.50
C LYS A 25 22.58 1.57 2.56
N GLU A 26 22.31 0.73 1.55
CA GLU A 26 23.32 0.29 0.57
C GLU A 26 23.90 1.46 -0.23
N ILE A 27 23.07 2.43 -0.61
CA ILE A 27 23.54 3.67 -1.23
C ILE A 27 24.37 4.48 -0.24
N ALA A 28 23.88 4.72 0.98
CA ALA A 28 24.53 5.56 1.98
C ALA A 28 25.92 5.01 2.37
N ARG A 29 26.04 3.69 2.52
CA ARG A 29 27.26 2.99 2.91
C ARG A 29 28.45 3.22 1.98
N ARG A 30 28.21 3.66 0.74
CA ARG A 30 29.25 4.00 -0.25
C ARG A 30 29.84 5.40 -0.09
N PHE A 31 29.34 6.17 0.87
CA PHE A 31 29.80 7.53 1.14
C PHE A 31 30.34 7.62 2.56
N ASP A 32 31.69 7.53 2.71
CA ASP A 32 32.34 7.74 3.99
C ASP A 32 32.58 9.24 4.20
N LEU A 33 32.23 9.76 5.37
CA LEU A 33 32.50 11.14 5.74
C LEU A 33 34.00 11.42 5.98
N ASN A 34 34.80 10.38 6.16
CA ASN A 34 36.23 10.47 6.35
C ASN A 34 37.02 10.30 5.04
N ASP A 35 36.33 10.06 3.90
CA ASP A 35 37.02 10.03 2.61
C ASP A 35 37.73 11.36 2.38
N GLU A 36 39.04 11.30 2.16
CA GLU A 36 39.81 12.47 1.72
C GLU A 36 39.64 12.65 0.22
N ILE A 37 39.18 13.82 -0.21
CA ILE A 37 39.11 14.15 -1.62
C ILE A 37 40.47 14.75 -2.03
N GLY A 38 41.34 13.91 -2.59
CA GLY A 38 42.59 14.38 -3.22
C GLY A 38 42.33 15.28 -4.44
N GLY A 39 41.23 15.07 -5.15
CA GLY A 39 40.71 15.87 -6.25
C GLY A 39 39.24 15.60 -6.48
N THR A 40 38.44 16.65 -6.70
CA THR A 40 36.98 16.53 -6.86
C THR A 40 36.59 15.64 -8.05
N MET A 41 37.35 15.71 -9.13
CA MET A 41 37.13 14.90 -10.33
C MET A 41 37.51 13.42 -10.11
N GLU A 42 38.65 13.14 -9.46
CA GLU A 42 39.06 11.76 -9.15
C GLU A 42 38.08 11.07 -8.23
N TRP A 43 37.59 11.77 -7.21
CA TRP A 43 36.56 11.25 -6.33
C TRP A 43 35.27 10.93 -7.12
N GLN A 44 34.83 11.83 -8.01
CA GLN A 44 33.65 11.59 -8.83
C GLN A 44 33.80 10.36 -9.72
N LEU A 45 34.94 10.21 -10.41
CA LEU A 45 35.23 9.05 -11.25
C LEU A 45 35.23 7.76 -10.44
N LYS A 46 35.88 7.73 -9.26
CA LYS A 46 35.84 6.58 -8.35
C LYS A 46 34.41 6.20 -7.98
N LYS A 47 33.57 7.17 -7.61
CA LYS A 47 32.16 6.89 -7.25
C LYS A 47 31.33 6.45 -8.45
N LEU A 48 31.64 6.91 -9.65
CA LEU A 48 30.99 6.43 -10.88
C LEU A 48 31.34 4.97 -11.18
N ASP A 49 32.57 4.54 -10.98
CA ASP A 49 33.01 3.14 -11.14
C ASP A 49 32.27 2.23 -10.14
N GLU A 50 32.06 2.69 -8.91
CA GLU A 50 31.29 1.96 -7.90
C GLU A 50 29.80 1.74 -8.29
N SER A 51 29.28 2.48 -9.27
CA SER A 51 27.87 2.35 -9.69
C SER A 51 27.51 0.97 -10.28
N GLY A 52 28.46 0.30 -10.92
CA GLY A 52 28.28 -1.06 -11.43
C GLY A 52 28.12 -2.08 -10.30
N VAL A 53 28.95 -1.96 -9.27
CA VAL A 53 28.91 -2.80 -8.06
C VAL A 53 27.60 -2.53 -7.29
N LEU A 54 27.20 -1.27 -7.15
CA LEU A 54 25.92 -0.91 -6.53
C LEU A 54 24.74 -1.62 -7.23
N ASN A 55 24.72 -1.64 -8.57
CA ASN A 55 23.65 -2.30 -9.30
C ASN A 55 23.57 -3.81 -8.98
N ALA A 56 24.70 -4.50 -8.88
CA ALA A 56 24.72 -5.90 -8.48
C ALA A 56 24.23 -6.11 -7.03
N ASP A 57 24.61 -5.24 -6.11
CA ASP A 57 24.21 -5.36 -4.71
C ASP A 57 22.74 -5.00 -4.50
N THR A 58 22.20 -4.02 -5.22
CA THR A 58 20.76 -3.71 -5.17
C THR A 58 19.92 -4.86 -5.73
N VAL A 59 20.40 -5.56 -6.78
CA VAL A 59 19.75 -6.79 -7.28
C VAL A 59 19.75 -7.87 -6.21
N LYS A 60 20.88 -8.10 -5.51
CA LYS A 60 20.95 -9.07 -4.40
C LYS A 60 20.01 -8.73 -3.26
N VAL A 61 19.91 -7.45 -2.87
CA VAL A 61 18.95 -7.00 -1.85
C VAL A 61 17.53 -7.40 -2.24
N ILE A 62 17.08 -7.08 -3.45
CA ILE A 62 15.74 -7.45 -3.90
C ILE A 62 15.56 -8.96 -3.98
N ALA A 63 16.54 -9.68 -4.54
CA ALA A 63 16.47 -11.13 -4.70
C ALA A 63 16.38 -11.87 -3.37
N SER A 64 17.06 -11.40 -2.32
CA SER A 64 17.01 -12.01 -0.97
C SER A 64 15.62 -12.02 -0.33
N TYR A 65 14.70 -11.19 -0.84
CA TYR A 65 13.32 -11.11 -0.38
C TYR A 65 12.31 -11.78 -1.32
N SER A 66 12.70 -12.21 -2.53
CA SER A 66 11.74 -12.61 -3.58
C SER A 66 10.95 -13.86 -3.20
N GLU A 67 11.59 -14.94 -2.78
CA GLU A 67 10.92 -16.18 -2.37
C GLU A 67 9.92 -15.96 -1.23
N LYS A 68 10.32 -15.19 -0.22
CA LYS A 68 9.46 -14.82 0.90
C LYS A 68 8.30 -13.96 0.46
N SER A 69 8.52 -13.06 -0.51
CA SER A 69 7.46 -12.22 -1.07
C SER A 69 6.43 -13.05 -1.81
N GLU A 70 6.84 -14.01 -2.62
CA GLU A 70 5.95 -14.90 -3.38
C GLU A 70 5.08 -15.74 -2.45
N GLN A 71 5.66 -16.31 -1.39
CA GLN A 71 4.90 -17.08 -0.41
C GLN A 71 3.86 -16.22 0.33
N GLU A 72 4.23 -15.01 0.73
CA GLU A 72 3.31 -14.10 1.41
C GLU A 72 2.19 -13.60 0.48
N ILE A 73 2.49 -13.36 -0.80
CA ILE A 73 1.48 -13.00 -1.81
C ILE A 73 0.43 -14.11 -1.92
N LEU A 74 0.86 -15.36 -2.10
CA LEU A 74 -0.06 -16.48 -2.27
C LEU A 74 -0.92 -16.69 -1.02
N ASN A 75 -0.32 -16.64 0.17
CA ASN A 75 -1.03 -16.79 1.44
C ASN A 75 -2.06 -15.66 1.65
N MET A 76 -1.67 -14.44 1.34
CA MET A 76 -2.55 -13.26 1.41
C MET A 76 -3.75 -13.39 0.48
N LEU A 77 -3.53 -13.75 -0.78
CA LEU A 77 -4.59 -13.88 -1.78
C LEU A 77 -5.55 -15.02 -1.44
N LYS A 78 -5.05 -16.20 -1.00
CA LYS A 78 -5.90 -17.29 -0.54
C LYS A 78 -6.83 -16.87 0.61
N LYS A 79 -6.33 -16.11 1.56
CA LYS A 79 -7.15 -15.58 2.67
C LYS A 79 -8.15 -14.53 2.19
N ALA A 80 -7.73 -13.66 1.27
CA ALA A 80 -8.58 -12.61 0.71
C ALA A 80 -9.76 -13.18 -0.09
N GLN A 81 -9.54 -14.24 -0.86
CA GLN A 81 -10.55 -14.93 -1.65
C GLN A 81 -11.73 -15.40 -0.80
N LEU A 82 -11.45 -15.87 0.41
CA LEU A 82 -12.48 -16.40 1.32
C LEU A 82 -13.03 -15.34 2.29
N ALA A 83 -12.53 -14.11 2.23
CA ALA A 83 -12.84 -13.10 3.23
C ALA A 83 -14.31 -12.64 3.22
N ASN A 84 -14.98 -12.73 2.08
CA ASN A 84 -16.36 -12.28 1.88
C ASN A 84 -17.38 -13.43 1.94
N ILE A 85 -16.96 -14.68 2.19
CA ILE A 85 -17.84 -15.83 2.21
C ILE A 85 -18.40 -16.03 3.62
N ASN A 86 -19.74 -15.95 3.73
CA ASN A 86 -20.47 -16.29 4.96
C ASN A 86 -21.12 -17.67 4.81
N MET A 87 -20.40 -18.72 5.21
CA MET A 87 -20.87 -20.10 5.06
C MET A 87 -22.21 -20.36 5.75
N ALA A 88 -22.46 -19.81 6.93
CA ALA A 88 -23.71 -20.01 7.65
C ALA A 88 -24.93 -19.46 6.90
N GLU A 89 -24.77 -18.32 6.24
CA GLU A 89 -25.82 -17.71 5.42
C GLU A 89 -26.07 -18.50 4.13
N LEU A 90 -25.00 -19.02 3.51
CA LEU A 90 -25.11 -19.88 2.34
C LEU A 90 -25.78 -21.21 2.67
N GLU A 91 -25.44 -21.84 3.79
CA GLU A 91 -26.08 -23.07 4.26
C GLU A 91 -27.59 -22.85 4.54
N GLU A 92 -27.96 -21.69 5.09
CA GLU A 92 -29.35 -21.32 5.30
C GLU A 92 -30.09 -21.11 3.97
N ALA A 93 -29.48 -20.40 3.01
CA ALA A 93 -30.04 -20.21 1.68
C ALA A 93 -30.23 -21.55 0.92
N TYR A 94 -29.29 -22.49 1.10
CA TYR A 94 -29.40 -23.83 0.55
C TYR A 94 -30.55 -24.62 1.19
N ARG A 95 -30.66 -24.60 2.52
CA ARG A 95 -31.75 -25.26 3.24
C ARG A 95 -33.16 -24.75 2.85
N GLN A 96 -33.24 -23.42 2.58
CA GLN A 96 -34.50 -22.81 2.14
C GLN A 96 -34.76 -22.93 0.64
N GLY A 97 -33.88 -23.59 -0.12
CA GLY A 97 -34.02 -23.79 -1.56
C GLY A 97 -33.82 -22.51 -2.40
N SER A 98 -33.25 -21.47 -1.81
CA SER A 98 -32.93 -20.22 -2.53
C SER A 98 -31.69 -20.35 -3.42
N ILE A 99 -30.84 -21.34 -3.12
CA ILE A 99 -29.74 -21.80 -3.98
C ILE A 99 -29.76 -23.31 -4.10
N THR A 100 -29.32 -23.84 -5.24
CA THR A 100 -29.32 -25.27 -5.55
C THR A 100 -27.97 -25.95 -5.40
N VAL A 101 -26.89 -25.17 -5.36
CA VAL A 101 -25.51 -25.65 -5.21
C VAL A 101 -25.15 -25.77 -3.75
N ASP A 102 -24.63 -26.95 -3.36
CA ASP A 102 -24.16 -27.18 -1.99
C ASP A 102 -22.96 -26.24 -1.67
N PRO A 103 -23.07 -25.39 -0.64
CA PRO A 103 -22.00 -24.48 -0.24
C PRO A 103 -20.65 -25.15 0.09
N MET A 104 -20.66 -26.42 0.49
CA MET A 104 -19.44 -27.17 0.78
C MET A 104 -18.54 -27.36 -0.45
N ASN A 105 -19.13 -27.36 -1.65
CA ASN A 105 -18.42 -27.53 -2.93
C ASN A 105 -17.73 -26.24 -3.43
N ILE A 106 -18.02 -25.08 -2.84
CA ILE A 106 -17.50 -23.78 -3.28
C ILE A 106 -15.97 -23.74 -3.25
N LYS A 107 -15.35 -24.31 -2.21
CA LYS A 107 -13.89 -24.27 -2.03
C LYS A 107 -13.12 -25.07 -3.08
N THR A 108 -13.76 -26.05 -3.71
CA THR A 108 -13.19 -26.93 -4.74
C THR A 108 -13.62 -26.54 -6.15
N ASN A 109 -14.40 -25.46 -6.28
CA ASN A 109 -14.88 -24.98 -7.57
C ASN A 109 -13.73 -24.42 -8.43
N SER A 110 -13.68 -24.84 -9.70
CA SER A 110 -12.64 -24.44 -10.66
C SER A 110 -12.63 -22.94 -10.96
N ALA A 111 -13.82 -22.30 -10.96
CA ALA A 111 -13.91 -20.85 -11.19
C ALA A 111 -13.21 -20.05 -10.07
N PHE A 112 -13.29 -20.51 -8.82
CA PHE A 112 -12.54 -19.90 -7.71
C PHE A 112 -11.01 -20.07 -7.87
N ALA A 113 -10.58 -21.24 -8.33
CA ALA A 113 -9.15 -21.49 -8.58
C ALA A 113 -8.62 -20.58 -9.69
N GLU A 114 -9.38 -20.38 -10.76
CA GLU A 114 -9.04 -19.51 -11.87
C GLU A 114 -8.91 -18.03 -11.45
N VAL A 115 -9.89 -17.52 -10.68
CA VAL A 115 -9.86 -16.14 -10.16
C VAL A 115 -8.64 -15.92 -9.27
N LEU A 116 -8.26 -16.89 -8.44
CA LEU A 116 -7.05 -16.82 -7.62
C LEU A 116 -5.79 -16.79 -8.47
N GLU A 117 -5.68 -17.66 -9.47
CA GLU A 117 -4.53 -17.76 -10.37
C GLU A 117 -4.33 -16.47 -11.18
N LEU A 118 -5.38 -15.91 -11.75
CA LEU A 118 -5.34 -14.64 -12.49
C LEU A 118 -4.90 -13.49 -11.58
N SER A 119 -5.48 -13.39 -10.38
CA SER A 119 -5.11 -12.36 -9.42
C SER A 119 -3.65 -12.48 -8.96
N TYR A 120 -3.14 -13.70 -8.79
CA TYR A 120 -1.75 -13.95 -8.47
C TYR A 120 -0.81 -13.50 -9.60
N LYS A 121 -1.13 -13.85 -10.85
CA LYS A 121 -0.36 -13.43 -12.04
C LYS A 121 -0.31 -11.91 -12.18
N GLU A 122 -1.45 -11.24 -12.05
CA GLU A 122 -1.54 -9.78 -12.14
C GLU A 122 -0.71 -9.08 -11.06
N LEU A 123 -0.86 -9.51 -9.81
CA LEU A 123 -0.13 -8.91 -8.70
C LEU A 123 1.38 -9.19 -8.78
N SER A 124 1.77 -10.40 -9.17
CA SER A 124 3.18 -10.76 -9.37
C SER A 124 3.82 -9.94 -10.48
N ASN A 125 3.13 -9.72 -11.60
CA ASN A 125 3.61 -8.85 -12.67
C ASN A 125 3.73 -7.39 -12.19
N THR A 126 2.77 -6.90 -11.42
CA THR A 126 2.83 -5.56 -10.82
C THR A 126 4.06 -5.41 -9.93
N TYR A 127 4.38 -6.41 -9.13
CA TYR A 127 5.57 -6.37 -8.26
C TYR A 127 6.87 -6.41 -9.05
N ARG A 128 6.95 -7.19 -10.14
CA ARG A 128 8.13 -7.18 -11.04
C ARG A 128 8.38 -5.78 -11.62
N LEU A 129 7.31 -5.08 -12.06
CA LEU A 129 7.43 -3.71 -12.54
C LEU A 129 7.89 -2.74 -11.45
N ILE A 130 7.35 -2.87 -10.24
CA ILE A 130 7.76 -2.07 -9.08
C ILE A 130 9.22 -2.33 -8.71
N GLN A 131 9.69 -3.58 -8.72
CA GLN A 131 11.08 -3.95 -8.46
C GLN A 131 12.03 -3.38 -9.53
N THR A 132 11.69 -3.51 -10.81
CA THR A 132 12.46 -2.90 -11.90
C THR A 132 12.59 -1.39 -11.70
N LYS A 133 11.48 -0.73 -11.36
CA LYS A 133 11.49 0.72 -11.10
C LYS A 133 12.31 1.08 -9.88
N ALA A 134 12.30 0.26 -8.84
CA ALA A 134 13.12 0.45 -7.65
C ALA A 134 14.62 0.38 -7.96
N LEU A 135 15.06 -0.58 -8.80
CA LEU A 135 16.45 -0.70 -9.24
C LEU A 135 16.90 0.55 -10.02
N GLU A 136 16.11 1.00 -10.99
CA GLU A 136 16.39 2.24 -11.73
C GLU A 136 16.47 3.44 -10.81
N SER A 137 15.52 3.56 -9.87
CA SER A 137 15.45 4.65 -8.91
C SER A 137 16.63 4.64 -7.95
N ALA A 138 17.08 3.48 -7.48
CA ALA A 138 18.25 3.35 -6.62
C ALA A 138 19.53 3.83 -7.33
N LYS A 139 19.74 3.41 -8.59
CA LYS A 139 20.84 3.90 -9.43
C LYS A 139 20.78 5.42 -9.59
N GLN A 140 19.61 5.95 -9.94
CA GLN A 140 19.45 7.41 -10.11
C GLN A 140 19.66 8.17 -8.80
N ALA A 141 19.21 7.64 -7.67
CA ALA A 141 19.42 8.23 -6.35
C ALA A 141 20.92 8.32 -6.01
N TYR A 142 21.68 7.25 -6.28
CA TYR A 142 23.13 7.24 -6.11
C TYR A 142 23.83 8.29 -6.98
N MET A 143 23.48 8.33 -8.29
CA MET A 143 24.02 9.33 -9.21
C MET A 143 23.70 10.77 -8.79
N ASN A 144 22.51 11.00 -8.25
CA ASN A 144 22.12 12.32 -7.75
C ASN A 144 22.96 12.74 -6.52
N VAL A 145 23.29 11.79 -5.63
CA VAL A 145 24.18 12.05 -4.49
C VAL A 145 25.57 12.46 -4.99
N ILE A 146 26.14 11.71 -5.93
CA ILE A 146 27.47 12.03 -6.52
C ILE A 146 27.47 13.40 -7.17
N ASN A 147 26.56 13.63 -8.12
CA ASN A 147 26.53 14.86 -8.92
C ASN A 147 26.30 16.09 -8.05
N ARG A 148 25.38 16.01 -7.10
CA ARG A 148 25.09 17.11 -6.19
C ARG A 148 26.28 17.41 -5.28
N SER A 149 26.86 16.39 -4.65
CA SER A 149 28.01 16.58 -3.77
C SER A 149 29.20 17.13 -4.55
N TYR A 150 29.46 16.63 -5.75
CA TYR A 150 30.48 17.16 -6.64
C TYR A 150 30.28 18.65 -6.92
N ILE A 151 29.09 19.06 -7.34
CA ILE A 151 28.78 20.47 -7.65
C ILE A 151 28.95 21.35 -6.39
N GLU A 152 28.38 20.94 -5.25
CA GLU A 152 28.44 21.71 -4.00
C GLU A 152 29.88 21.90 -3.53
N VAL A 153 30.77 20.91 -3.69
CA VAL A 153 32.20 21.00 -3.32
C VAL A 153 33.01 21.78 -4.37
N ALA A 154 32.83 21.46 -5.68
CA ALA A 154 33.56 22.10 -6.76
C ALA A 154 33.31 23.60 -6.87
N THR A 155 32.11 24.05 -6.49
CA THR A 155 31.78 25.50 -6.42
C THR A 155 32.16 26.16 -5.13
N GLY A 156 32.73 25.42 -4.16
CA GLY A 156 33.08 25.95 -2.83
C GLY A 156 31.85 26.29 -1.97
N THR A 157 30.64 25.83 -2.34
CA THR A 157 29.42 26.13 -1.59
C THR A 157 29.41 25.43 -0.23
N TYR A 158 29.89 24.19 -0.18
CA TYR A 158 30.02 23.40 1.05
C TYR A 158 31.33 22.60 1.04
N ASP A 159 31.83 22.29 2.24
CA ASP A 159 32.85 21.27 2.41
C ASP A 159 32.27 19.88 2.08
N TYR A 160 33.16 18.90 1.87
CA TYR A 160 32.80 17.54 1.48
C TYR A 160 31.81 16.90 2.45
N GLN A 161 32.09 16.93 3.74
CA GLN A 161 31.26 16.28 4.75
C GLN A 161 29.85 16.87 4.76
N THR A 162 29.74 18.20 4.67
CA THR A 162 28.45 18.90 4.63
C THR A 162 27.68 18.56 3.35
N ALA A 163 28.35 18.55 2.19
CA ALA A 163 27.73 18.20 0.91
C ALA A 163 27.18 16.76 0.94
N ILE A 164 27.97 15.77 1.39
CA ILE A 164 27.53 14.37 1.53
C ILE A 164 26.36 14.24 2.50
N LYS A 165 26.44 14.81 3.70
CA LYS A 165 25.35 14.75 4.70
C LYS A 165 24.04 15.30 4.14
N ARG A 166 24.09 16.41 3.39
CA ARG A 166 22.93 17.03 2.74
C ARG A 166 22.35 16.15 1.64
N ALA A 167 23.20 15.63 0.74
CA ALA A 167 22.77 14.81 -0.37
C ALA A 167 22.16 13.47 0.11
N ILE A 168 22.79 12.80 1.06
CA ILE A 168 22.29 11.55 1.68
C ILE A 168 20.97 11.77 2.42
N LYS A 169 20.87 12.86 3.18
CA LYS A 169 19.61 13.21 3.85
C LYS A 169 18.47 13.40 2.86
N ASP A 170 18.70 14.13 1.77
CA ASP A 170 17.65 14.39 0.79
C ASP A 170 17.31 13.12 -0.01
N MET A 171 18.28 12.26 -0.32
CA MET A 171 18.06 10.94 -0.88
C MET A 171 17.17 10.08 0.05
N ALA A 172 17.51 9.96 1.32
CA ALA A 172 16.74 9.19 2.29
C ALA A 172 15.34 9.79 2.53
N LYS A 173 15.22 11.11 2.51
CA LYS A 173 13.95 11.84 2.62
C LYS A 173 13.01 11.53 1.44
N ASN A 174 13.53 11.52 0.23
CA ASN A 174 12.76 11.26 -0.99
C ASN A 174 12.41 9.77 -1.13
N GLY A 175 13.26 8.88 -0.60
CA GLY A 175 13.13 7.44 -0.70
C GLY A 175 13.46 6.90 -2.10
N ILE A 176 13.29 5.60 -2.26
CA ILE A 176 13.43 4.90 -3.55
C ILE A 176 12.04 4.82 -4.19
N SER A 177 11.93 5.25 -5.46
CA SER A 177 10.66 5.24 -6.17
C SER A 177 10.31 3.83 -6.65
N GLY A 178 9.11 3.37 -6.32
CA GLY A 178 8.53 2.13 -6.85
C GLY A 178 7.61 2.36 -8.05
N ALA A 179 7.09 3.57 -8.22
CA ALA A 179 6.21 3.91 -9.33
C ALA A 179 6.14 5.42 -9.57
N THR A 180 5.86 5.80 -10.82
CA THR A 180 5.66 7.19 -11.23
C THR A 180 4.41 7.28 -12.09
N TYR A 181 3.50 8.19 -11.76
CA TYR A 181 2.24 8.40 -12.47
C TYR A 181 2.06 9.86 -12.86
N LYS A 182 1.33 10.10 -13.94
CA LYS A 182 0.82 11.44 -14.25
C LYS A 182 -0.53 11.64 -13.54
N ARG A 183 -0.65 12.69 -12.75
CA ARG A 183 -1.91 13.13 -12.13
C ARG A 183 -2.10 14.61 -12.41
N ASN A 184 -3.19 14.96 -13.10
CA ASN A 184 -3.47 16.34 -13.52
C ASN A 184 -2.28 17.01 -14.23
N GLY A 185 -1.65 16.30 -15.18
CA GLY A 185 -0.48 16.77 -15.93
C GLY A 185 0.85 16.76 -15.16
N LYS A 186 0.86 16.55 -13.86
CA LYS A 186 2.06 16.51 -13.01
C LYS A 186 2.52 15.08 -12.76
N LEU A 187 3.85 14.87 -12.77
CA LEU A 187 4.45 13.59 -12.34
C LEU A 187 4.38 13.48 -10.81
N VAL A 188 3.80 12.38 -10.35
CA VAL A 188 3.74 12.01 -8.94
C VAL A 188 4.56 10.74 -8.76
N GLN A 189 5.57 10.80 -7.90
CA GLN A 189 6.38 9.65 -7.52
C GLN A 189 5.83 9.03 -6.24
N TYR A 190 5.74 7.71 -6.24
CA TYR A 190 5.44 6.92 -5.05
C TYR A 190 6.72 6.22 -4.60
N SER A 191 7.03 6.26 -3.30
CA SER A 191 8.08 5.42 -2.74
C SER A 191 7.78 3.94 -2.99
N LEU A 192 8.80 3.09 -2.90
CA LEU A 192 8.64 1.65 -3.08
C LEU A 192 7.55 1.08 -2.16
N GLU A 193 7.59 1.41 -0.86
CA GLU A 193 6.55 1.03 0.10
C GLU A 193 5.17 1.59 -0.29
N GLY A 194 5.11 2.84 -0.71
CA GLY A 194 3.86 3.49 -1.08
C GLY A 194 3.19 2.88 -2.31
N ALA A 195 3.97 2.49 -3.32
CA ALA A 195 3.48 1.80 -4.51
C ALA A 195 2.95 0.41 -4.16
N VAL A 196 3.73 -0.38 -3.43
CA VAL A 196 3.35 -1.73 -2.99
C VAL A 196 2.10 -1.69 -2.12
N ARG A 197 2.03 -0.80 -1.13
CA ARG A 197 0.85 -0.64 -0.26
C ARG A 197 -0.42 -0.38 -1.07
N ARG A 198 -0.36 0.55 -2.02
CA ARG A 198 -1.52 0.89 -2.87
C ARG A 198 -1.97 -0.31 -3.70
N ASP A 199 -1.03 -0.95 -4.38
CA ASP A 199 -1.36 -1.99 -5.36
C ASP A 199 -1.77 -3.29 -4.65
N THR A 200 -1.12 -3.63 -3.53
CA THR A 200 -1.50 -4.78 -2.70
C THR A 200 -2.92 -4.62 -2.14
N LEU A 201 -3.23 -3.49 -1.50
CA LEU A 201 -4.56 -3.25 -0.94
C LEU A 201 -5.64 -3.27 -2.02
N THR A 202 -5.34 -2.73 -3.21
CA THR A 202 -6.26 -2.76 -4.34
C THR A 202 -6.46 -4.18 -4.86
N ALA A 203 -5.40 -4.97 -5.02
CA ALA A 203 -5.49 -6.35 -5.51
C ALA A 203 -6.25 -7.26 -4.54
N VAL A 204 -5.97 -7.16 -3.23
CA VAL A 204 -6.67 -7.93 -2.19
C VAL A 204 -8.17 -7.63 -2.21
N ASN A 205 -8.54 -6.36 -2.33
CA ASN A 205 -9.94 -5.95 -2.36
C ASN A 205 -10.64 -6.37 -3.68
N LYS A 206 -9.94 -6.23 -4.81
CA LYS A 206 -10.45 -6.71 -6.11
C LYS A 206 -10.70 -8.21 -6.10
N LEU A 207 -9.74 -9.00 -5.60
CA LEU A 207 -9.90 -10.45 -5.50
C LEU A 207 -11.09 -10.83 -4.62
N ALA A 208 -11.22 -10.22 -3.43
CA ALA A 208 -12.33 -10.49 -2.53
C ALA A 208 -13.69 -10.18 -3.18
N ASN A 209 -13.82 -9.07 -3.92
CA ASN A 209 -15.04 -8.70 -4.62
C ASN A 209 -15.29 -9.58 -5.85
N LYS A 210 -14.25 -9.92 -6.62
CA LYS A 210 -14.41 -10.84 -7.76
C LYS A 210 -14.81 -12.24 -7.31
N SER A 211 -14.28 -12.70 -6.18
CA SER A 211 -14.70 -13.97 -5.59
C SER A 211 -16.17 -13.95 -5.13
N SER A 212 -16.66 -12.81 -4.62
CA SER A 212 -18.09 -12.65 -4.29
C SER A 212 -18.96 -12.67 -5.54
N GLU A 213 -18.53 -12.02 -6.62
CA GLU A 213 -19.23 -12.04 -7.91
C GLU A 213 -19.29 -13.47 -8.47
N THR A 214 -18.13 -14.16 -8.54
CA THR A 214 -18.08 -15.57 -8.96
C THR A 214 -19.00 -16.46 -8.11
N LEU A 215 -19.04 -16.20 -6.80
CA LEU A 215 -19.95 -16.92 -5.90
C LEU A 215 -21.43 -16.64 -6.24
N CYS A 216 -21.79 -15.39 -6.54
CA CYS A 216 -23.14 -15.06 -6.96
C CYS A 216 -23.53 -15.78 -8.26
N ASP A 217 -22.61 -15.78 -9.24
CA ASP A 217 -22.83 -16.47 -10.53
C ASP A 217 -23.06 -17.97 -10.33
N GLU A 218 -22.22 -18.64 -9.54
CA GLU A 218 -22.34 -20.09 -9.24
C GLU A 218 -23.60 -20.46 -8.46
N LEU A 219 -24.08 -19.58 -7.59
CA LEU A 219 -25.23 -19.78 -6.74
C LEU A 219 -26.54 -19.26 -7.35
N GLY A 220 -26.49 -18.55 -8.48
CA GLY A 220 -27.64 -17.84 -9.06
C GLY A 220 -28.15 -16.68 -8.19
N ALA A 221 -27.28 -16.07 -7.36
CA ALA A 221 -27.64 -14.93 -6.54
C ALA A 221 -27.64 -13.63 -7.37
N GLU A 222 -28.76 -12.93 -7.41
CA GLU A 222 -28.93 -11.72 -8.22
C GLU A 222 -28.52 -10.42 -7.49
N TYR A 223 -28.30 -10.48 -6.18
CA TYR A 223 -28.09 -9.30 -5.35
C TYR A 223 -26.83 -9.39 -4.51
N VAL A 224 -26.25 -8.23 -4.27
CA VAL A 224 -25.09 -8.06 -3.36
C VAL A 224 -25.30 -6.91 -2.41
N GLU A 225 -24.84 -7.07 -1.18
CA GLU A 225 -24.73 -5.99 -0.20
C GLU A 225 -23.30 -5.47 -0.17
N ILE A 226 -23.14 -4.13 -0.15
CA ILE A 226 -21.85 -3.49 0.00
C ILE A 226 -21.57 -3.18 1.47
N SER A 227 -20.40 -3.57 1.96
CA SER A 227 -19.99 -3.23 3.33
C SER A 227 -19.99 -1.74 3.60
N SER A 228 -20.14 -1.38 4.87
CA SER A 228 -20.01 0.02 5.31
C SER A 228 -18.91 0.16 6.35
N HIS A 229 -18.25 1.30 6.36
CA HIS A 229 -17.29 1.68 7.38
C HIS A 229 -17.23 3.21 7.55
N LEU A 230 -16.94 3.65 8.77
CA LEU A 230 -16.75 5.05 9.07
C LEU A 230 -15.45 5.57 8.43
N GLY A 231 -15.49 6.76 7.85
CA GLY A 231 -14.37 7.34 7.11
C GLY A 231 -14.28 6.86 5.67
N ALA A 232 -15.38 6.40 5.06
CA ALA A 232 -15.48 6.13 3.64
C ALA A 232 -15.20 7.39 2.82
N ARG A 233 -14.60 7.21 1.62
CA ARG A 233 -14.30 8.30 0.71
C ARG A 233 -15.56 9.10 0.38
N THR A 234 -15.43 10.43 0.40
CA THR A 234 -16.45 11.35 -0.07
C THR A 234 -15.98 12.09 -1.33
N HIS A 235 -16.90 12.39 -2.23
CA HIS A 235 -16.62 13.22 -3.41
C HIS A 235 -17.79 14.16 -3.70
N PRO A 236 -17.53 15.46 -3.94
CA PRO A 236 -18.60 16.46 -4.00
C PRO A 236 -19.47 16.36 -5.27
N THR A 237 -18.94 15.86 -6.39
CA THR A 237 -19.61 15.90 -7.70
C THR A 237 -19.65 14.56 -8.43
N ASN A 238 -18.79 13.61 -8.10
CA ASN A 238 -18.77 12.28 -8.73
C ASN A 238 -19.42 11.25 -7.79
N PRO A 239 -20.64 10.75 -8.09
CA PRO A 239 -21.35 9.80 -7.24
C PRO A 239 -20.64 8.45 -7.12
N ILE A 240 -19.95 7.97 -8.18
CA ILE A 240 -19.17 6.73 -8.17
C ILE A 240 -17.99 6.85 -7.19
N ALA A 241 -17.26 7.97 -7.23
CA ALA A 241 -16.15 8.24 -6.32
C ALA A 241 -16.59 8.58 -4.89
N ASN A 242 -17.89 8.82 -4.67
CA ASN A 242 -18.48 9.10 -3.35
C ASN A 242 -18.93 7.79 -2.67
N HIS A 243 -17.95 7.05 -2.12
CA HIS A 243 -18.21 5.76 -1.48
C HIS A 243 -19.18 5.84 -0.30
N ALA A 244 -19.20 6.98 0.41
CA ALA A 244 -20.17 7.22 1.48
C ALA A 244 -21.63 7.20 0.99
N GLY A 245 -21.85 7.53 -0.29
CA GLY A 245 -23.18 7.58 -0.88
C GLY A 245 -23.80 6.23 -1.17
N TRP A 246 -23.00 5.20 -1.45
CA TRP A 246 -23.48 3.88 -1.86
C TRP A 246 -23.09 2.74 -0.89
N GLN A 247 -22.23 2.95 0.10
CA GLN A 247 -21.91 1.94 1.11
C GLN A 247 -23.13 1.50 1.93
N GLY A 248 -23.12 0.26 2.42
CA GLY A 248 -24.18 -0.30 3.26
C GLY A 248 -25.54 -0.46 2.55
N LYS A 249 -25.53 -0.50 1.21
CA LYS A 249 -26.72 -0.69 0.40
C LYS A 249 -26.66 -2.02 -0.34
N VAL A 250 -27.84 -2.53 -0.69
CA VAL A 250 -28.02 -3.68 -1.55
C VAL A 250 -28.22 -3.24 -2.99
N PHE A 251 -27.59 -3.94 -3.91
CA PHE A 251 -27.64 -3.67 -5.34
C PHE A 251 -28.00 -4.94 -6.12
N LYS A 252 -28.65 -4.79 -7.25
CA LYS A 252 -28.84 -5.85 -8.23
C LYS A 252 -27.60 -5.91 -9.12
N ILE A 253 -27.08 -7.13 -9.35
CA ILE A 253 -25.85 -7.33 -10.14
C ILE A 253 -26.11 -6.91 -11.58
N ASP A 254 -27.14 -7.51 -12.21
CA ASP A 254 -27.55 -7.24 -13.57
C ASP A 254 -28.93 -6.59 -13.61
N GLY A 255 -29.04 -5.45 -14.30
CA GLY A 255 -30.27 -4.67 -14.34
C GLY A 255 -30.57 -3.96 -13.02
N SER A 256 -31.82 -3.53 -12.86
CA SER A 256 -32.31 -2.88 -11.64
C SER A 256 -33.76 -3.25 -11.41
N ASP A 257 -34.24 -3.10 -10.17
CA ASP A 257 -35.66 -3.19 -9.84
C ASP A 257 -36.09 -2.00 -8.97
N LYS A 258 -37.36 -1.97 -8.58
CA LYS A 258 -37.91 -0.86 -7.77
C LYS A 258 -37.22 -0.70 -6.42
N LYS A 259 -36.65 -1.76 -5.87
CA LYS A 259 -36.06 -1.80 -4.53
C LYS A 259 -34.55 -1.70 -4.54
N TYR A 260 -33.90 -2.30 -5.53
CA TYR A 260 -32.46 -2.45 -5.58
C TYR A 260 -31.90 -1.90 -6.90
N PRO A 261 -31.12 -0.78 -6.85
CA PRO A 261 -30.52 -0.18 -8.04
C PRO A 261 -29.43 -1.06 -8.64
N ASN A 262 -29.02 -0.75 -9.87
CA ASN A 262 -27.95 -1.45 -10.57
C ASN A 262 -26.59 -1.22 -9.88
N LEU A 263 -25.83 -2.30 -9.71
CA LEU A 263 -24.50 -2.29 -9.08
C LEU A 263 -23.50 -1.45 -9.87
N LYS A 264 -23.38 -1.72 -11.18
CA LYS A 264 -22.40 -1.08 -12.06
C LYS A 264 -22.64 0.43 -12.19
N GLU A 265 -23.88 0.83 -12.45
CA GLU A 265 -24.26 2.24 -12.59
C GLU A 265 -24.05 3.03 -11.29
N SER A 266 -24.32 2.41 -10.15
CA SER A 266 -24.25 3.05 -8.85
C SER A 266 -22.83 3.16 -8.29
N THR A 267 -21.99 2.16 -8.55
CA THR A 267 -20.68 2.02 -7.88
C THR A 267 -19.49 2.03 -8.84
N GLY A 268 -19.71 1.96 -10.16
CA GLY A 268 -18.67 1.87 -11.17
C GLY A 268 -17.93 0.52 -11.22
N TYR A 269 -18.41 -0.49 -10.49
CA TYR A 269 -17.83 -1.84 -10.51
C TYR A 269 -18.07 -2.54 -11.85
N PRO A 270 -17.08 -3.28 -12.39
CA PRO A 270 -15.70 -3.46 -11.92
C PRO A 270 -14.70 -2.43 -12.50
N ASP A 271 -15.12 -1.58 -13.44
CA ASP A 271 -14.26 -0.89 -14.41
C ASP A 271 -13.73 0.47 -13.93
N ASP A 272 -14.48 1.17 -13.04
CA ASP A 272 -14.08 2.51 -12.61
C ASP A 272 -13.03 2.46 -11.51
N ILE A 273 -11.86 3.06 -11.78
CA ILE A 273 -10.73 3.11 -10.85
C ILE A 273 -11.03 3.89 -9.54
N LEU A 274 -12.08 4.70 -9.54
CA LEU A 274 -12.53 5.47 -8.36
C LEU A 274 -13.70 4.81 -7.66
N GLY A 275 -14.30 3.77 -8.26
CA GLY A 275 -15.48 3.07 -7.77
C GLY A 275 -15.19 1.93 -6.79
N LEU A 276 -16.16 1.02 -6.68
CA LEU A 276 -16.06 -0.19 -5.87
C LEU A 276 -14.96 -1.12 -6.42
N GLY A 277 -14.06 -1.59 -5.53
CA GLY A 277 -12.89 -2.37 -5.93
C GLY A 277 -11.77 -1.55 -6.58
N GLY A 278 -11.97 -0.25 -6.83
CA GLY A 278 -10.98 0.65 -7.39
C GLY A 278 -9.86 1.02 -6.41
N VAL A 279 -9.01 1.96 -6.82
CA VAL A 279 -7.80 2.34 -6.07
C VAL A 279 -8.12 2.83 -4.66
N ASN A 280 -7.54 2.18 -3.66
CA ASN A 280 -7.76 2.43 -2.23
C ASN A 280 -9.23 2.26 -1.78
N CYS A 281 -10.07 1.60 -2.54
CA CYS A 281 -11.38 1.18 -2.05
C CYS A 281 -11.19 0.14 -0.93
N ARG A 282 -12.04 0.19 0.11
CA ARG A 282 -12.07 -0.77 1.23
C ARG A 282 -13.40 -1.48 1.35
N HIS A 283 -14.34 -1.13 0.49
CA HIS A 283 -15.66 -1.73 0.49
C HIS A 283 -15.60 -3.12 -0.12
N ARG A 284 -16.32 -4.03 0.51
CA ARG A 284 -16.47 -5.42 0.10
C ARG A 284 -17.91 -5.69 -0.27
N MET A 285 -18.10 -6.59 -1.19
CA MET A 285 -19.40 -7.03 -1.64
C MET A 285 -19.68 -8.44 -1.12
N PHE A 286 -20.91 -8.68 -0.67
CA PHE A 286 -21.35 -9.96 -0.13
C PHE A 286 -22.61 -10.39 -0.89
N PRO A 287 -22.76 -11.68 -1.24
CA PRO A 287 -24.03 -12.18 -1.75
C PRO A 287 -25.17 -11.82 -0.81
N PHE A 288 -26.30 -11.42 -1.37
CA PHE A 288 -27.48 -11.04 -0.60
C PHE A 288 -28.70 -11.82 -1.10
N PHE A 289 -29.40 -12.49 -0.21
CA PHE A 289 -30.57 -13.30 -0.50
C PHE A 289 -31.81 -12.62 0.11
N PRO A 290 -32.71 -12.03 -0.71
CA PRO A 290 -33.93 -11.42 -0.21
C PRO A 290 -34.77 -12.38 0.61
N GLY A 291 -35.16 -12.00 1.82
CA GLY A 291 -35.93 -12.82 2.74
C GLY A 291 -35.10 -13.69 3.70
N ILE A 292 -33.79 -13.88 3.41
CA ILE A 292 -32.85 -14.65 4.24
C ILE A 292 -31.80 -13.70 4.83
N SER A 293 -31.07 -12.98 3.96
CA SER A 293 -30.05 -12.03 4.39
C SER A 293 -30.68 -10.85 5.11
N THR A 294 -30.09 -10.48 6.24
CA THR A 294 -30.45 -9.27 6.95
C THR A 294 -29.48 -8.15 6.53
N PRO A 295 -29.97 -7.07 5.88
CA PRO A 295 -29.09 -5.97 5.50
C PRO A 295 -28.36 -5.40 6.72
N ASN A 296 -27.08 -5.11 6.58
CA ASN A 296 -26.33 -4.45 7.63
C ASN A 296 -26.77 -2.96 7.74
N PRO A 297 -27.53 -2.56 8.78
CA PRO A 297 -28.14 -1.25 8.86
C PRO A 297 -27.17 -0.13 9.24
N ILE A 298 -25.87 -0.41 9.38
CA ILE A 298 -24.91 0.60 9.85
C ILE A 298 -24.77 1.70 8.79
N ARG A 299 -25.53 2.75 8.97
CA ARG A 299 -25.42 4.01 8.22
C ARG A 299 -24.70 5.03 9.09
N PHE A 300 -23.66 5.60 8.55
CA PHE A 300 -22.92 6.67 9.23
C PHE A 300 -23.49 8.03 8.82
N ASN A 301 -23.53 8.96 9.78
CA ASN A 301 -23.82 10.34 9.48
C ASN A 301 -22.76 10.89 8.51
N GLU A 302 -23.17 11.62 7.47
CA GLU A 302 -22.26 12.11 6.42
C GLU A 302 -21.20 13.06 6.98
N GLU A 303 -21.54 13.93 7.93
CA GLU A 303 -20.62 14.86 8.54
C GLU A 303 -19.58 14.13 9.40
N GLU A 304 -20.02 13.16 10.21
CA GLU A 304 -19.13 12.32 11.00
C GLU A 304 -18.21 11.48 10.09
N ASN A 305 -18.76 10.89 9.04
CA ASN A 305 -17.95 10.14 8.05
C ASN A 305 -16.89 11.01 7.42
N ARG A 306 -17.24 12.22 6.96
CA ARG A 306 -16.28 13.17 6.38
C ARG A 306 -15.21 13.56 7.38
N ARG A 307 -15.59 13.88 8.61
CA ARG A 307 -14.67 14.22 9.69
C ARG A 307 -13.65 13.09 9.93
N VAL A 308 -14.11 11.86 10.07
CA VAL A 308 -13.23 10.70 10.30
C VAL A 308 -12.35 10.42 9.10
N TYR A 309 -12.85 10.58 7.87
CA TYR A 309 -12.04 10.49 6.66
C TYR A 309 -10.87 11.49 6.69
N GLU A 310 -11.14 12.77 6.97
CA GLU A 310 -10.11 13.81 7.05
C GLU A 310 -9.09 13.54 8.17
N LEU A 311 -9.54 13.09 9.34
CA LEU A 311 -8.67 12.74 10.46
C LEU A 311 -7.76 11.56 10.12
N THR A 312 -8.27 10.53 9.45
CA THR A 312 -7.46 9.39 9.01
C THR A 312 -6.43 9.78 7.95
N GLN A 313 -6.74 10.74 7.05
CA GLN A 313 -5.73 11.27 6.11
C GLN A 313 -4.60 12.02 6.83
N LYS A 314 -4.92 12.79 7.88
CA LYS A 314 -3.92 13.47 8.73
C LYS A 314 -3.07 12.45 9.48
N GLN A 315 -3.67 11.42 10.09
CA GLN A 315 -2.93 10.33 10.74
C GLN A 315 -1.94 9.65 9.78
N ARG A 316 -2.40 9.30 8.57
CA ARG A 316 -1.53 8.70 7.54
C ARG A 316 -0.38 9.61 7.10
N ALA A 317 -0.59 10.93 7.08
CA ALA A 317 0.49 11.89 6.81
C ALA A 317 1.55 11.88 7.94
N MET A 318 1.12 11.77 9.19
CA MET A 318 2.01 11.69 10.35
C MET A 318 2.79 10.37 10.38
N GLU A 319 2.16 9.24 10.05
CA GLU A 319 2.81 7.93 9.90
C GLU A 319 3.86 7.95 8.77
N ARG A 320 3.55 8.54 7.62
CA ARG A 320 4.53 8.73 6.54
C ARG A 320 5.73 9.56 6.99
N ARG A 321 5.50 10.64 7.77
CA ARG A 321 6.57 11.44 8.33
C ARG A 321 7.44 10.65 9.30
N MET A 322 6.85 9.78 10.12
CA MET A 322 7.59 8.86 11.00
C MET A 322 8.55 7.97 10.20
N ARG A 323 8.04 7.28 9.15
CA ARG A 323 8.87 6.42 8.31
C ARG A 323 9.99 7.21 7.61
N GLN A 324 9.70 8.42 7.15
CA GLN A 324 10.70 9.29 6.54
C GLN A 324 11.84 9.62 7.53
N LEU A 325 11.52 10.02 8.76
CA LEU A 325 12.52 10.29 9.80
C LEU A 325 13.39 9.07 10.10
N LYS A 326 12.81 7.88 10.10
CA LYS A 326 13.53 6.62 10.32
C LYS A 326 14.45 6.26 9.15
N LYS A 327 14.05 6.53 7.89
CA LYS A 327 14.92 6.38 6.72
C LYS A 327 16.10 7.35 6.77
N GLU A 328 15.84 8.62 7.09
CA GLU A 328 16.90 9.63 7.28
C GLU A 328 17.88 9.19 8.39
N GLN A 329 17.36 8.64 9.51
CA GLN A 329 18.17 8.15 10.62
C GLN A 329 19.06 6.96 10.20
N ALA A 330 18.50 5.99 9.49
CA ALA A 330 19.24 4.82 9.02
C ALA A 330 20.38 5.24 8.08
N ALA A 331 20.10 6.10 7.11
CA ALA A 331 21.10 6.62 6.20
C ALA A 331 22.21 7.42 6.93
N ALA A 332 21.84 8.24 7.91
CA ALA A 332 22.82 8.98 8.73
C ALA A 332 23.70 8.06 9.58
N LYS A 333 23.17 6.91 10.05
CA LYS A 333 23.96 5.89 10.75
C LYS A 333 25.00 5.25 9.84
N GLU A 334 24.62 4.90 8.60
CA GLU A 334 25.53 4.25 7.64
C GLU A 334 26.73 5.12 7.28
N ILE A 335 26.55 6.45 7.17
CA ILE A 335 27.66 7.40 6.91
C ILE A 335 28.39 7.86 8.18
N GLY A 336 28.04 7.36 9.35
CA GLY A 336 28.70 7.71 10.62
C GLY A 336 28.33 9.10 11.19
N ASP A 337 27.25 9.75 10.73
CA ASP A 337 26.84 11.10 11.21
C ASP A 337 26.11 11.03 12.55
N LYS A 338 26.87 10.85 13.63
CA LYS A 338 26.36 10.74 15.01
C LYS A 338 25.53 11.93 15.45
N GLU A 339 25.86 13.13 15.01
CA GLU A 339 25.15 14.36 15.38
C GLU A 339 23.75 14.39 14.76
N THR A 340 23.65 14.09 13.45
CA THR A 340 22.35 13.99 12.76
C THR A 340 21.51 12.86 13.34
N VAL A 341 22.10 11.71 13.68
CA VAL A 341 21.40 10.59 14.35
C VAL A 341 20.80 11.05 15.66
N LYS A 342 21.53 11.77 16.51
CA LYS A 342 21.03 12.31 17.79
C LYS A 342 19.85 13.27 17.58
N LYS A 343 19.95 14.18 16.60
CA LYS A 343 18.86 15.10 16.24
C LYS A 343 17.62 14.36 15.73
N LEU A 344 17.81 13.31 14.93
CA LEU A 344 16.70 12.50 14.39
C LEU A 344 16.05 11.64 15.46
N ASN A 345 16.78 11.10 16.42
CA ASN A 345 16.22 10.38 17.57
C ASN A 345 15.20 11.27 18.32
N LYS A 346 15.57 12.52 18.60
CA LYS A 346 14.66 13.49 19.23
C LYS A 346 13.41 13.72 18.38
N LYS A 347 13.57 13.97 17.06
CA LYS A 347 12.44 14.19 16.16
C LYS A 347 11.52 12.98 16.03
N ILE A 348 12.05 11.75 16.05
CA ILE A 348 11.29 10.50 16.04
C ILE A 348 10.46 10.39 17.31
N SER A 349 11.03 10.67 18.48
CA SER A 349 10.31 10.67 19.75
C SER A 349 9.20 11.72 19.76
N GLU A 350 9.48 12.96 19.35
CA GLU A 350 8.47 14.02 19.23
C GLU A 350 7.35 13.66 18.26
N GLN A 351 7.68 13.02 17.12
CA GLN A 351 6.69 12.57 16.15
C GLN A 351 5.83 11.44 16.72
N SER A 352 6.42 10.53 17.51
CA SER A 352 5.69 9.46 18.19
C SER A 352 4.65 10.04 19.16
N THR A 353 5.07 10.96 20.01
CA THR A 353 4.16 11.66 20.93
C THR A 353 3.03 12.38 20.19
N LYS A 354 3.36 13.10 19.09
CA LYS A 354 2.34 13.77 18.26
C LYS A 354 1.30 12.82 17.69
N ILE A 355 1.72 11.61 17.26
CA ILE A 355 0.77 10.59 16.75
C ILE A 355 -0.11 10.07 17.89
N ASP A 356 0.47 9.78 19.07
CA ASP A 356 -0.28 9.31 20.22
C ASP A 356 -1.34 10.33 20.66
N ASP A 357 -0.94 11.59 20.84
CA ASP A 357 -1.84 12.67 21.26
C ASP A 357 -2.95 12.89 20.23
N PHE A 358 -2.59 12.87 18.93
CA PHE A 358 -3.58 13.01 17.86
C PHE A 358 -4.59 11.86 17.86
N CYS A 359 -4.12 10.61 18.00
CA CYS A 359 -4.99 9.44 18.02
C CYS A 359 -5.90 9.45 19.26
N LYS A 360 -5.36 9.73 20.46
CA LYS A 360 -6.13 9.85 21.71
C LYS A 360 -7.19 10.94 21.62
N LYS A 361 -6.81 12.16 21.18
CA LYS A 361 -7.72 13.30 21.06
C LYS A 361 -8.89 13.04 20.12
N ASN A 362 -8.67 12.25 19.07
CA ASN A 362 -9.67 12.03 18.01
C ASN A 362 -10.32 10.64 18.06
N ASN A 363 -10.07 9.86 19.11
CA ASN A 363 -10.55 8.49 19.27
C ASN A 363 -10.20 7.60 18.06
N LEU A 364 -8.95 7.72 17.54
CA LEU A 364 -8.43 6.91 16.46
C LEU A 364 -7.50 5.83 17.01
N ARG A 365 -7.52 4.65 16.38
CA ARG A 365 -6.58 3.59 16.70
C ARG A 365 -5.21 3.90 16.08
N ARG A 366 -4.15 3.88 16.89
CA ARG A 366 -2.78 3.89 16.39
C ARG A 366 -2.37 2.48 15.96
N ASP A 367 -1.80 2.36 14.78
CA ASP A 367 -1.24 1.11 14.26
C ASP A 367 0.27 1.26 14.05
N HIS A 368 1.03 0.76 15.01
CA HIS A 368 2.49 0.84 14.99
C HIS A 368 3.12 0.12 13.78
N SER A 369 2.48 -0.91 13.23
CA SER A 369 2.99 -1.62 12.05
C SER A 369 3.14 -0.70 10.83
N ARG A 370 2.39 0.40 10.81
CA ARG A 370 2.43 1.42 9.74
C ARG A 370 3.56 2.43 9.88
N GLU A 371 4.28 2.39 11.00
CA GLU A 371 5.36 3.31 11.36
C GLU A 371 6.73 2.64 11.41
N LEU A 372 6.77 1.30 11.42
CA LEU A 372 7.96 0.50 11.67
C LEU A 372 8.47 -0.17 10.38
N PHE A 373 9.79 -0.39 10.33
CA PHE A 373 10.42 -1.32 9.41
C PHE A 373 10.55 -2.69 10.08
N LYS A 374 10.67 -3.76 9.27
CA LYS A 374 10.64 -5.13 9.76
C LYS A 374 11.69 -5.43 10.83
N GLU A 375 12.89 -4.87 10.71
CA GLU A 375 13.96 -5.00 11.72
C GLU A 375 13.58 -4.47 13.11
N GLN A 376 12.53 -3.64 13.19
CA GLN A 376 12.06 -3.00 14.43
C GLN A 376 10.82 -3.70 15.01
N ILE A 377 10.27 -4.68 14.30
CA ILE A 377 9.14 -5.50 14.75
C ILE A 377 9.74 -6.76 15.37
N LYS A 378 9.89 -6.74 16.70
CA LYS A 378 10.27 -7.92 17.51
C LYS A 378 9.06 -8.76 17.83
#